data_8b8dd2a9d797f92540ce4c217677c679
#
_entry.id   8b8dd2a9d797f92540ce4c217677c679
#
_cell.length_a   1.000
_cell.length_b   1.000
_cell.length_c   1.000
_cell.angle_alpha   90.00
_cell.angle_beta   90.00
_cell.angle_gamma   90.00
#
_symmetry.space_group_name_H-M   'P 1'
#
loop_
_entity.id
_entity.type
_entity.pdbx_description
1 polymer ?
#
loop_
_entity_poly.entity_id
_entity_poly.type
_entity_poly.pdbx_seq_one_letter_code
_entity_poly.pdbx_strand_id
1 'polypeptide(L)'
;MDNVNDFFATLSSCLWGWPMIVLLLGTHIFLTIRLRFPQRKIFTAIRLSVQRDKSQKGDVSQFGALATALAATIGTGNIIGVATAVALGGPGAVFWCWLTGVFGISTKYSEALLAIKYRVKSESGRMQGGPMYTLERGLGWRKMGFLFALFTAIAAFGIGCTVQANAISTIMHASYGISTELSGSILMLLTAAVLIGGVRSISKVCSMLVPFMALLYVLGCVYILCGNACYIVPAIRLIVHSAFSPEAAGGGFAGGSVMMAARYGIARGLFSNESGLGSAPIVAAAARTKNPVRQALVSSTGTFWDTVVICALTGLVIVSSIIAYPDIDYSEGAELTKMAFSKIPVIGPFILSFGLLTFAFSTILGWGYYGERAMEYIKGKRCTYVYRLLYIVAVFAGSVANLAIVWNIADCMNALMAIPNLLSLIFLNGVIVHETRKYLWRDRLDCEMKE
;
A
#
# COMPACT_ATOMS: atom_id res chain seq x y z
N MET A 1 -17.09 8.23 24.80
CA MET A 1 -16.38 7.91 23.54
C MET A 1 -14.87 7.87 23.74
N ASP A 2 -14.33 8.68 24.64
CA ASP A 2 -12.88 8.79 24.91
C ASP A 2 -12.26 7.47 25.38
N ASN A 3 -12.88 6.75 26.31
CA ASN A 3 -12.39 5.45 26.78
C ASN A 3 -12.29 4.37 25.67
N VAL A 4 -13.18 4.40 24.67
CA VAL A 4 -13.15 3.45 23.55
C VAL A 4 -12.06 3.84 22.57
N ASN A 5 -11.88 5.12 22.31
CA ASN A 5 -10.80 5.63 21.46
C ASN A 5 -9.44 5.32 22.07
N ASP A 6 -9.26 5.54 23.38
CA ASP A 6 -8.02 5.26 24.10
C ASP A 6 -7.69 3.75 24.13
N PHE A 7 -8.72 2.92 24.25
CA PHE A 7 -8.54 1.45 24.14
C PHE A 7 -8.00 1.06 22.77
N PHE A 8 -8.62 1.51 21.67
CA PHE A 8 -8.16 1.19 20.33
C PHE A 8 -6.82 1.83 19.99
N ALA A 9 -6.53 3.04 20.48
CA ALA A 9 -5.22 3.68 20.34
C ALA A 9 -4.11 2.88 21.02
N THR A 10 -4.36 2.42 22.26
CA THR A 10 -3.43 1.56 23.01
C THR A 10 -3.25 0.22 22.31
N LEU A 11 -4.35 -0.41 21.89
CA LEU A 11 -4.31 -1.67 21.16
C LEU A 11 -3.54 -1.56 19.85
N SER A 12 -3.79 -0.50 19.05
CA SER A 12 -3.06 -0.21 17.81
C SER A 12 -1.57 -0.06 18.07
N SER A 13 -1.19 0.73 19.08
CA SER A 13 0.22 0.92 19.43
C SER A 13 0.92 -0.37 19.87
N CYS A 14 0.19 -1.27 20.54
CA CYS A 14 0.69 -2.59 20.91
C CYS A 14 0.83 -3.50 19.70
N LEU A 15 -0.18 -3.56 18.84
CA LEU A 15 -0.19 -4.38 17.63
C LEU A 15 0.91 -3.96 16.64
N TRP A 16 1.09 -2.66 16.40
CA TRP A 16 2.16 -2.12 15.56
C TRP A 16 3.50 -1.95 16.30
N GLY A 17 3.61 -2.56 17.47
CA GLY A 17 4.84 -2.61 18.25
C GLY A 17 5.92 -3.51 17.64
N TRP A 18 7.03 -3.65 18.37
CA TRP A 18 8.19 -4.45 17.96
C TRP A 18 7.84 -5.89 17.53
N PRO A 19 6.91 -6.61 18.18
CA PRO A 19 6.59 -7.99 17.76
C PRO A 19 6.10 -8.06 16.32
N MET A 20 5.21 -7.14 15.90
CA MET A 20 4.71 -7.10 14.52
C MET A 20 5.80 -6.67 13.53
N ILE A 21 6.60 -5.67 13.89
CA ILE A 21 7.71 -5.19 13.06
C ILE A 21 8.72 -6.33 12.82
N VAL A 22 9.08 -7.06 13.86
CA VAL A 22 10.00 -8.22 13.76
C VAL A 22 9.39 -9.33 12.93
N LEU A 23 8.10 -9.64 13.11
CA LEU A 23 7.41 -10.65 12.34
C LEU A 23 7.36 -10.30 10.85
N LEU A 24 6.98 -9.06 10.50
CA LEU A 24 6.89 -8.58 9.12
C LEU A 24 8.27 -8.52 8.46
N LEU A 25 9.21 -7.77 9.04
CA LEU A 25 10.55 -7.61 8.48
C LEU A 25 11.32 -8.93 8.46
N GLY A 26 11.18 -9.74 9.53
CA GLY A 26 11.75 -11.09 9.60
C GLY A 26 11.23 -11.99 8.47
N THR A 27 9.93 -11.96 8.20
CA THR A 27 9.34 -12.69 7.06
C THR A 27 9.85 -12.17 5.72
N HIS A 28 10.02 -10.85 5.57
CA HIS A 28 10.56 -10.25 4.35
C HIS A 28 12.00 -10.72 4.08
N ILE A 29 12.85 -10.71 5.10
CA ILE A 29 14.25 -11.16 5.01
C ILE A 29 14.29 -12.68 4.77
N PHE A 30 13.52 -13.47 5.53
CA PHE A 30 13.42 -14.91 5.38
C PHE A 30 13.05 -15.30 3.94
N LEU A 31 11.98 -14.73 3.39
CA LEU A 31 11.55 -15.00 2.03
C LEU A 31 12.56 -14.51 0.98
N THR A 32 13.22 -13.38 1.22
CA THR A 32 14.27 -12.87 0.33
C THR A 32 15.41 -13.87 0.19
N ILE A 33 15.92 -14.39 1.31
CA ILE A 33 17.02 -15.37 1.32
C ILE A 33 16.54 -16.70 0.71
N ARG A 34 15.34 -17.16 1.14
CA ARG A 34 14.79 -18.44 0.70
C ARG A 34 14.50 -18.51 -0.80
N LEU A 35 14.13 -17.37 -1.40
CA LEU A 35 13.84 -17.24 -2.83
C LEU A 35 15.04 -16.77 -3.66
N ARG A 36 16.24 -16.68 -3.06
CA ARG A 36 17.47 -16.28 -3.75
C ARG A 36 17.39 -14.88 -4.36
N PHE A 37 16.85 -13.91 -3.62
CA PHE A 37 16.77 -12.50 -4.01
C PHE A 37 15.95 -12.29 -5.31
N PRO A 38 14.63 -12.51 -5.31
CA PRO A 38 13.78 -12.27 -6.49
C PRO A 38 13.82 -10.82 -6.97
N GLN A 39 14.25 -9.87 -6.13
CA GLN A 39 14.52 -8.47 -6.47
C GLN A 39 15.43 -8.32 -7.69
N ARG A 40 16.37 -9.25 -7.91
CA ARG A 40 17.27 -9.27 -9.09
C ARG A 40 16.51 -9.39 -10.40
N LYS A 41 15.27 -9.87 -10.38
CA LYS A 41 14.41 -10.03 -11.54
C LYS A 41 13.43 -8.88 -11.74
N ILE A 42 13.62 -7.74 -11.05
CA ILE A 42 12.68 -6.62 -11.10
C ILE A 42 12.50 -6.06 -12.51
N PHE A 43 13.55 -5.93 -13.30
CA PHE A 43 13.45 -5.47 -14.69
C PHE A 43 12.67 -6.45 -15.57
N THR A 44 12.86 -7.76 -15.36
CA THR A 44 12.03 -8.79 -16.01
C THR A 44 10.56 -8.66 -15.60
N ALA A 45 10.32 -8.41 -14.32
CA ALA A 45 8.97 -8.23 -13.77
C ALA A 45 8.27 -6.99 -14.34
N ILE A 46 8.99 -5.85 -14.48
CA ILE A 46 8.51 -4.63 -15.12
C ILE A 46 8.16 -4.90 -16.59
N ARG A 47 9.04 -5.58 -17.33
CA ARG A 47 8.76 -5.96 -18.71
C ARG A 47 7.51 -6.83 -18.83
N LEU A 48 7.32 -7.81 -17.94
CA LEU A 48 6.15 -8.66 -17.91
C LEU A 48 4.87 -7.89 -17.60
N SER A 49 4.92 -6.84 -16.78
CA SER A 49 3.74 -6.06 -16.41
C SER A 49 3.08 -5.36 -17.59
N VAL A 50 3.84 -4.95 -18.59
CA VAL A 50 3.34 -4.29 -19.81
C VAL A 50 3.05 -5.27 -20.95
N GLN A 51 3.45 -6.54 -20.85
CA GLN A 51 3.17 -7.55 -21.85
C GLN A 51 1.73 -8.06 -21.72
N ARG A 52 1.03 -8.18 -22.86
CA ARG A 52 -0.30 -8.80 -22.89
C ARG A 52 -0.15 -10.32 -22.81
N ASP A 53 -0.70 -10.92 -21.76
CA ASP A 53 -0.84 -12.36 -21.65
C ASP A 53 -2.11 -12.81 -22.41
N LYS A 54 -1.94 -13.79 -23.32
CA LYS A 54 -3.04 -14.38 -24.11
C LYS A 54 -3.82 -15.45 -23.34
N SER A 55 -3.47 -15.73 -22.07
CA SER A 55 -4.21 -16.68 -21.24
C SER A 55 -5.65 -16.25 -21.07
N GLN A 56 -6.56 -17.19 -21.18
CA GLN A 56 -8.01 -16.94 -21.01
C GLN A 56 -8.45 -17.07 -19.52
N LYS A 57 -7.59 -17.59 -18.65
CA LYS A 57 -7.91 -17.82 -17.22
C LYS A 57 -7.68 -16.54 -16.40
N GLY A 58 -8.71 -15.76 -16.16
CA GLY A 58 -8.69 -14.51 -15.33
C GLY A 58 -9.70 -13.47 -15.82
N ASP A 59 -9.98 -12.49 -14.97
CA ASP A 59 -10.99 -11.43 -15.20
C ASP A 59 -10.39 -10.15 -15.79
N VAL A 60 -9.14 -9.81 -15.38
CA VAL A 60 -8.43 -8.58 -15.73
C VAL A 60 -7.02 -8.89 -16.27
N SER A 61 -6.40 -7.94 -16.97
CA SER A 61 -5.01 -8.09 -17.40
C SER A 61 -4.05 -8.08 -16.21
N GLN A 62 -2.80 -8.58 -16.42
CA GLN A 62 -1.74 -8.53 -15.40
C GLN A 62 -1.46 -7.09 -14.96
N PHE A 63 -1.37 -6.17 -15.93
CA PHE A 63 -1.21 -4.75 -15.65
C PHE A 63 -2.41 -4.16 -14.91
N GLY A 64 -3.64 -4.55 -15.27
CA GLY A 64 -4.85 -4.09 -14.61
C GLY A 64 -4.93 -4.54 -13.14
N ALA A 65 -4.51 -5.77 -12.85
CA ALA A 65 -4.39 -6.25 -11.48
C ALA A 65 -3.30 -5.50 -10.70
N LEU A 66 -2.13 -5.27 -11.31
CA LEU A 66 -1.06 -4.47 -10.73
C LEU A 66 -1.50 -3.02 -10.45
N ALA A 67 -2.13 -2.37 -11.45
CA ALA A 67 -2.60 -1.00 -11.30
C ALA A 67 -3.69 -0.87 -10.22
N THR A 68 -4.56 -1.87 -10.07
CA THR A 68 -5.55 -1.88 -8.98
C THR A 68 -4.89 -2.08 -7.62
N ALA A 69 -3.85 -2.92 -7.54
CA ALA A 69 -3.06 -3.07 -6.32
C ALA A 69 -2.29 -1.78 -5.97
N LEU A 70 -1.65 -1.15 -6.96
CA LEU A 70 -0.98 0.14 -6.79
C LEU A 70 -1.97 1.27 -6.42
N ALA A 71 -3.18 1.25 -6.96
CA ALA A 71 -4.23 2.18 -6.58
C ALA A 71 -4.57 2.10 -5.08
N ALA A 72 -4.56 0.91 -4.51
CA ALA A 72 -4.80 0.71 -3.09
C ALA A 72 -3.61 1.13 -2.21
N THR A 73 -2.38 0.91 -2.67
CA THR A 73 -1.15 1.15 -1.90
C THR A 73 -0.61 2.56 -2.04
N ILE A 74 -0.56 3.13 -3.27
CA ILE A 74 -0.13 4.51 -3.50
C ILE A 74 -1.26 5.45 -3.04
N GLY A 75 -1.12 5.96 -1.82
CA GLY A 75 -2.13 6.76 -1.14
C GLY A 75 -1.50 7.88 -0.31
N THR A 76 -2.24 8.29 0.70
CA THR A 76 -1.75 9.26 1.70
C THR A 76 -0.50 8.76 2.44
N GLY A 77 -0.30 7.45 2.53
CA GLY A 77 0.87 6.83 3.15
C GLY A 77 2.21 7.22 2.52
N ASN A 78 2.26 7.35 1.19
CA ASN A 78 3.48 7.70 0.46
C ASN A 78 3.90 9.17 0.62
N ILE A 79 2.97 10.03 0.96
CA ILE A 79 3.16 11.48 1.08
C ILE A 79 3.20 11.87 2.57
N ILE A 80 2.06 11.75 3.24
CA ILE A 80 1.90 12.11 4.66
C ILE A 80 2.60 11.10 5.57
N GLY A 81 2.52 9.80 5.23
CA GLY A 81 3.16 8.76 6.03
C GLY A 81 4.68 8.88 6.07
N VAL A 82 5.33 9.15 4.94
CA VAL A 82 6.79 9.38 4.89
C VAL A 82 7.16 10.65 5.64
N ALA A 83 6.40 11.74 5.47
CA ALA A 83 6.61 12.99 6.20
C ALA A 83 6.50 12.79 7.72
N THR A 84 5.48 12.06 8.18
CA THR A 84 5.32 11.69 9.60
C THR A 84 6.50 10.82 10.10
N ALA A 85 7.01 9.90 9.26
CA ALA A 85 8.17 9.10 9.63
C ALA A 85 9.41 9.98 9.84
N VAL A 86 9.63 10.98 8.98
CA VAL A 86 10.74 11.93 9.11
C VAL A 86 10.57 12.81 10.35
N ALA A 87 9.37 13.32 10.61
CA ALA A 87 9.11 14.16 11.79
C ALA A 87 9.33 13.42 13.12
N LEU A 88 8.84 12.17 13.22
CA LEU A 88 8.90 11.39 14.47
C LEU A 88 10.19 10.58 14.63
N GLY A 89 10.76 10.11 13.53
CA GLY A 89 11.93 9.24 13.51
C GLY A 89 13.21 9.90 12.98
N GLY A 90 13.13 11.16 12.57
CA GLY A 90 14.24 11.86 11.92
C GLY A 90 14.52 11.39 10.50
N PRO A 91 15.53 11.98 9.83
CA PRO A 91 15.91 11.64 8.44
C PRO A 91 16.22 10.17 8.22
N GLY A 92 16.78 9.48 9.23
CA GLY A 92 17.09 8.05 9.20
C GLY A 92 15.87 7.15 8.96
N ALA A 93 14.67 7.60 9.28
CA ALA A 93 13.44 6.87 9.01
C ALA A 93 13.21 6.60 7.52
N VAL A 94 13.69 7.49 6.63
CA VAL A 94 13.62 7.30 5.17
C VAL A 94 14.39 6.05 4.74
N PHE A 95 15.58 5.81 5.30
CA PHE A 95 16.37 4.61 5.01
C PHE A 95 15.63 3.33 5.41
N TRP A 96 15.07 3.28 6.61
CA TRP A 96 14.34 2.13 7.11
C TRP A 96 13.03 1.88 6.35
N CYS A 97 12.33 2.95 5.96
CA CYS A 97 11.17 2.86 5.08
C CYS A 97 11.54 2.25 3.73
N TRP A 98 12.60 2.74 3.09
CA TRP A 98 13.12 2.22 1.82
C TRP A 98 13.53 0.75 1.92
N LEU A 99 14.17 0.35 3.02
CA LEU A 99 14.61 -1.02 3.27
C LEU A 99 13.43 -2.00 3.31
N THR A 100 12.29 -1.60 3.91
CA THR A 100 11.08 -2.43 3.90
C THR A 100 10.56 -2.65 2.49
N GLY A 101 10.66 -1.65 1.62
CA GLY A 101 10.31 -1.79 0.22
C GLY A 101 11.17 -2.82 -0.50
N VAL A 102 12.49 -2.74 -0.33
CA VAL A 102 13.44 -3.67 -0.98
C VAL A 102 13.17 -5.12 -0.58
N PHE A 103 13.04 -5.41 0.71
CA PHE A 103 12.76 -6.76 1.19
C PHE A 103 11.29 -7.17 0.99
N GLY A 104 10.37 -6.22 1.06
CA GLY A 104 8.94 -6.43 0.83
C GLY A 104 8.59 -6.96 -0.56
N ILE A 105 9.43 -6.71 -1.58
CA ILE A 105 9.30 -7.28 -2.93
C ILE A 105 9.15 -8.80 -2.88
N SER A 106 9.95 -9.50 -2.06
CA SER A 106 9.90 -10.96 -1.92
C SER A 106 8.62 -11.45 -1.28
N THR A 107 8.11 -10.70 -0.32
CA THR A 107 6.85 -11.03 0.36
C THR A 107 5.67 -10.81 -0.57
N LYS A 108 5.59 -9.68 -1.25
CA LYS A 108 4.56 -9.39 -2.25
C LYS A 108 4.54 -10.42 -3.38
N TYR A 109 5.73 -10.86 -3.83
CA TYR A 109 5.88 -11.97 -4.77
C TYR A 109 5.23 -13.25 -4.21
N SER A 110 5.55 -13.61 -2.98
CA SER A 110 5.07 -14.83 -2.33
C SER A 110 3.56 -14.83 -2.11
N GLU A 111 3.01 -13.69 -1.67
CA GLU A 111 1.58 -13.47 -1.51
C GLU A 111 0.81 -13.68 -2.82
N ALA A 112 1.27 -13.04 -3.89
CA ALA A 112 0.63 -13.14 -5.19
C ALA A 112 0.74 -14.55 -5.79
N LEU A 113 1.88 -15.23 -5.59
CA LEU A 113 2.09 -16.62 -6.01
C LEU A 113 1.05 -17.55 -5.37
N LEU A 114 0.91 -17.48 -4.04
CA LEU A 114 -0.05 -18.32 -3.33
C LEU A 114 -1.49 -17.97 -3.70
N ALA A 115 -1.81 -16.69 -3.87
CA ALA A 115 -3.15 -16.26 -4.27
C ALA A 115 -3.57 -16.80 -5.64
N ILE A 116 -2.65 -16.89 -6.61
CA ILE A 116 -2.91 -17.51 -7.91
C ILE A 116 -2.95 -19.03 -7.80
N LYS A 117 -2.08 -19.64 -7.01
CA LYS A 117 -2.00 -21.10 -6.83
C LYS A 117 -3.29 -21.68 -6.25
N TYR A 118 -3.85 -20.99 -5.25
CA TYR A 118 -5.03 -21.43 -4.51
C TYR A 118 -6.33 -20.71 -4.90
N ARG A 119 -6.32 -19.94 -6.02
CA ARG A 119 -7.52 -19.25 -6.48
C ARG A 119 -8.62 -20.21 -6.88
N VAL A 120 -9.85 -19.72 -6.80
CA VAL A 120 -11.07 -20.47 -7.15
C VAL A 120 -11.89 -19.71 -8.18
N LYS A 121 -12.72 -20.44 -8.90
CA LYS A 121 -13.75 -19.87 -9.75
C LYS A 121 -15.04 -19.80 -8.93
N SER A 122 -15.58 -18.60 -8.73
CA SER A 122 -16.84 -18.42 -8.02
C SER A 122 -18.03 -18.89 -8.86
N GLU A 123 -19.20 -19.02 -8.24
CA GLU A 123 -20.47 -19.32 -8.93
C GLU A 123 -20.78 -18.29 -10.04
N SER A 124 -20.29 -17.08 -9.93
CA SER A 124 -20.44 -16.04 -10.97
C SER A 124 -19.41 -16.15 -12.10
N GLY A 125 -18.57 -17.19 -12.12
CA GLY A 125 -17.53 -17.41 -13.10
C GLY A 125 -16.27 -16.56 -12.92
N ARG A 126 -16.19 -15.70 -11.89
CA ARG A 126 -15.07 -14.81 -11.59
C ARG A 126 -13.98 -15.53 -10.81
N MET A 127 -12.72 -15.17 -11.05
CA MET A 127 -11.59 -15.68 -10.28
C MET A 127 -11.47 -14.98 -8.94
N GLN A 128 -11.35 -15.75 -7.88
CA GLN A 128 -11.20 -15.29 -6.50
C GLN A 128 -10.02 -15.98 -5.84
N GLY A 129 -9.30 -15.25 -4.99
CA GLY A 129 -8.16 -15.75 -4.24
C GLY A 129 -7.74 -14.73 -3.20
N GLY A 130 -6.56 -14.92 -2.68
CA GLY A 130 -6.01 -14.11 -1.59
C GLY A 130 -5.78 -14.96 -0.35
N PRO A 131 -5.33 -14.35 0.77
CA PRO A 131 -4.95 -15.11 1.95
C PRO A 131 -6.06 -15.99 2.54
N MET A 132 -7.34 -15.56 2.48
CA MET A 132 -8.45 -16.37 2.95
C MET A 132 -8.53 -17.74 2.25
N TYR A 133 -8.36 -17.75 0.92
CA TYR A 133 -8.34 -19.01 0.15
C TYR A 133 -7.03 -19.78 0.31
N THR A 134 -5.90 -19.06 0.47
CA THR A 134 -4.60 -19.67 0.73
C THR A 134 -4.61 -20.42 2.07
N LEU A 135 -5.15 -19.82 3.12
CA LEU A 135 -5.31 -20.43 4.45
C LEU A 135 -6.25 -21.62 4.42
N GLU A 136 -7.39 -21.49 3.76
CA GLU A 136 -8.39 -22.57 3.70
C GLU A 136 -7.91 -23.76 2.86
N ARG A 137 -7.41 -23.51 1.64
CA ARG A 137 -7.06 -24.56 0.67
C ARG A 137 -5.62 -25.04 0.77
N GLY A 138 -4.71 -24.16 1.20
CA GLY A 138 -3.30 -24.50 1.35
C GLY A 138 -2.98 -25.17 2.67
N LEU A 139 -3.59 -24.73 3.76
CA LEU A 139 -3.33 -25.20 5.13
C LEU A 139 -4.53 -25.90 5.78
N GLY A 140 -5.73 -25.87 5.20
CA GLY A 140 -6.95 -26.37 5.82
C GLY A 140 -7.47 -25.47 6.96
N TRP A 141 -6.95 -24.26 7.13
CA TRP A 141 -7.25 -23.36 8.24
C TRP A 141 -8.43 -22.42 7.90
N ARG A 142 -9.60 -22.98 7.68
CA ARG A 142 -10.81 -22.23 7.31
C ARG A 142 -11.16 -21.11 8.30
N LYS A 143 -11.00 -21.36 9.63
CA LYS A 143 -11.27 -20.34 10.66
C LYS A 143 -10.34 -19.14 10.54
N MET A 144 -9.05 -19.36 10.26
CA MET A 144 -8.09 -18.28 10.04
C MET A 144 -8.36 -17.53 8.74
N GLY A 145 -8.80 -18.23 7.68
CA GLY A 145 -9.25 -17.60 6.45
C GLY A 145 -10.47 -16.68 6.67
N PHE A 146 -11.42 -17.14 7.49
CA PHE A 146 -12.58 -16.32 7.89
C PHE A 146 -12.16 -15.08 8.69
N LEU A 147 -11.26 -15.21 9.66
CA LEU A 147 -10.74 -14.07 10.45
C LEU A 147 -10.02 -13.06 9.57
N PHE A 148 -9.15 -13.52 8.65
CA PHE A 148 -8.50 -12.65 7.68
C PHE A 148 -9.54 -11.86 6.86
N ALA A 149 -10.55 -12.52 6.32
CA ALA A 149 -11.59 -11.89 5.52
C ALA A 149 -12.41 -10.88 6.35
N LEU A 150 -12.73 -11.21 7.60
CA LEU A 150 -13.45 -10.32 8.51
C LEU A 150 -12.63 -9.03 8.78
N PHE A 151 -11.36 -9.17 9.13
CA PHE A 151 -10.48 -8.03 9.38
C PHE A 151 -10.32 -7.18 8.12
N THR A 152 -10.14 -7.80 6.94
CA THR A 152 -10.06 -7.10 5.66
C THR A 152 -11.34 -6.32 5.35
N ALA A 153 -12.51 -6.92 5.57
CA ALA A 153 -13.80 -6.27 5.31
C ALA A 153 -14.02 -5.04 6.20
N ILE A 154 -13.56 -5.08 7.47
CA ILE A 154 -13.64 -3.94 8.40
C ILE A 154 -12.58 -2.90 8.08
N ALA A 155 -11.32 -3.31 7.87
CA ALA A 155 -10.21 -2.39 7.55
C ALA A 155 -10.50 -1.57 6.28
N ALA A 156 -11.20 -2.15 5.30
CA ALA A 156 -11.55 -1.46 4.07
C ALA A 156 -12.45 -0.23 4.32
N PHE A 157 -13.36 -0.27 5.28
CA PHE A 157 -14.17 0.89 5.65
C PHE A 157 -13.34 2.01 6.29
N GLY A 158 -12.33 1.67 7.09
CA GLY A 158 -11.45 2.65 7.72
C GLY A 158 -10.39 3.16 6.77
N ILE A 159 -9.27 2.44 6.66
CA ILE A 159 -8.08 2.88 5.90
C ILE A 159 -8.39 3.11 4.43
N GLY A 160 -9.19 2.23 3.83
CA GLY A 160 -9.49 2.28 2.40
C GLY A 160 -10.56 3.30 2.02
N CYS A 161 -11.47 3.66 2.92
CA CYS A 161 -12.67 4.44 2.62
C CYS A 161 -12.68 5.78 3.36
N THR A 162 -13.06 5.74 4.63
CA THR A 162 -13.40 6.96 5.39
C THR A 162 -12.20 7.86 5.61
N VAL A 163 -11.02 7.29 5.88
CA VAL A 163 -9.77 8.03 6.05
C VAL A 163 -9.37 8.76 4.77
N GLN A 164 -9.47 8.10 3.62
CA GLN A 164 -9.12 8.69 2.34
C GLN A 164 -10.12 9.78 1.94
N ALA A 165 -11.41 9.53 2.15
CA ALA A 165 -12.46 10.50 1.89
C ALA A 165 -12.32 11.76 2.76
N ASN A 166 -11.97 11.59 4.04
CA ASN A 166 -11.67 12.69 4.94
C ASN A 166 -10.45 13.50 4.48
N ALA A 167 -9.36 12.84 4.11
CA ALA A 167 -8.17 13.52 3.62
C ALA A 167 -8.47 14.38 2.37
N ILE A 168 -9.27 13.86 1.44
CA ILE A 168 -9.70 14.60 0.25
C ILE A 168 -10.56 15.82 0.66
N SER A 169 -11.59 15.63 1.48
CA SER A 169 -12.51 16.72 1.86
C SER A 169 -11.80 17.80 2.64
N THR A 170 -10.87 17.44 3.52
CA THR A 170 -10.05 18.40 4.28
C THR A 170 -9.15 19.24 3.35
N ILE A 171 -8.50 18.62 2.37
CA ILE A 171 -7.66 19.34 1.40
C ILE A 171 -8.51 20.26 0.53
N MET A 172 -9.68 19.80 0.06
CA MET A 172 -10.58 20.59 -0.78
C MET A 172 -11.13 21.80 0.01
N HIS A 173 -11.43 21.61 1.29
CA HIS A 173 -11.86 22.70 2.14
C HIS A 173 -10.72 23.70 2.42
N ALA A 174 -9.55 23.21 2.81
CA ALA A 174 -8.41 24.07 3.17
C ALA A 174 -7.81 24.84 1.97
N SER A 175 -7.77 24.21 0.78
CA SER A 175 -7.11 24.82 -0.39
C SER A 175 -8.05 25.60 -1.28
N TYR A 176 -9.33 25.23 -1.34
CA TYR A 176 -10.28 25.78 -2.32
C TYR A 176 -11.59 26.29 -1.68
N GLY A 177 -11.75 26.20 -0.36
CA GLY A 177 -12.98 26.62 0.33
C GLY A 177 -14.23 25.78 0.01
N ILE A 178 -14.05 24.59 -0.58
CA ILE A 178 -15.18 23.71 -0.93
C ILE A 178 -15.66 22.99 0.33
N SER A 179 -16.99 22.97 0.57
CA SER A 179 -17.53 22.33 1.77
C SER A 179 -17.26 20.81 1.76
N THR A 180 -17.14 20.24 2.95
CA THR A 180 -16.88 18.80 3.14
C THR A 180 -18.03 17.95 2.62
N GLU A 181 -19.29 18.44 2.73
CA GLU A 181 -20.51 17.79 2.25
C GLU A 181 -20.52 17.72 0.71
N LEU A 182 -20.13 18.81 0.04
CA LEU A 182 -20.09 18.84 -1.42
C LEU A 182 -18.98 17.91 -1.94
N SER A 183 -17.78 17.99 -1.33
CA SER A 183 -16.66 17.08 -1.63
C SER A 183 -17.07 15.62 -1.43
N GLY A 184 -17.71 15.29 -0.30
CA GLY A 184 -18.17 13.96 0.03
C GLY A 184 -19.24 13.44 -0.94
N SER A 185 -20.17 14.31 -1.35
CA SER A 185 -21.23 13.96 -2.33
C SER A 185 -20.63 13.62 -3.70
N ILE A 186 -19.69 14.42 -4.18
CA ILE A 186 -18.97 14.18 -5.44
C ILE A 186 -18.19 12.87 -5.38
N LEU A 187 -17.44 12.65 -4.30
CA LEU A 187 -16.66 11.42 -4.10
C LEU A 187 -17.56 10.18 -4.04
N MET A 188 -18.67 10.27 -3.34
CA MET A 188 -19.66 9.19 -3.24
C MET A 188 -20.18 8.82 -4.63
N LEU A 189 -20.57 9.79 -5.45
CA LEU A 189 -21.10 9.57 -6.81
C LEU A 189 -20.04 8.98 -7.74
N LEU A 190 -18.80 9.50 -7.71
CA LEU A 190 -17.68 8.98 -8.49
C LEU A 190 -17.33 7.54 -8.08
N THR A 191 -17.30 7.27 -6.77
CA THR A 191 -17.06 5.93 -6.24
C THR A 191 -18.16 4.96 -6.68
N ALA A 192 -19.43 5.36 -6.57
CA ALA A 192 -20.56 4.55 -7.02
C ALA A 192 -20.46 4.20 -8.50
N ALA A 193 -20.17 5.18 -9.36
CA ALA A 193 -20.05 5.00 -10.81
C ALA A 193 -18.98 3.94 -11.17
N VAL A 194 -17.88 3.89 -10.43
CA VAL A 194 -16.79 2.93 -10.68
C VAL A 194 -17.07 1.57 -10.06
N LEU A 195 -17.49 1.51 -8.78
CA LEU A 195 -17.70 0.25 -8.06
C LEU A 195 -18.86 -0.58 -8.62
N ILE A 196 -19.93 0.05 -9.15
CA ILE A 196 -21.06 -0.67 -9.74
C ILE A 196 -20.60 -1.56 -10.90
N GLY A 197 -19.63 -1.11 -11.70
CA GLY A 197 -19.07 -1.91 -12.79
C GLY A 197 -18.16 -3.09 -12.36
N GLY A 198 -17.88 -3.21 -11.06
CA GLY A 198 -17.06 -4.28 -10.47
C GLY A 198 -15.60 -4.25 -10.90
N VAL A 199 -14.90 -5.38 -10.75
CA VAL A 199 -13.43 -5.47 -10.96
C VAL A 199 -12.95 -4.96 -12.31
N ARG A 200 -13.71 -5.15 -13.37
CA ARG A 200 -13.33 -4.69 -14.73
C ARG A 200 -13.33 -3.17 -14.82
N SER A 201 -14.35 -2.51 -14.24
CA SER A 201 -14.44 -1.04 -14.18
C SER A 201 -13.33 -0.47 -13.32
N ILE A 202 -13.16 -1.00 -12.10
CA ILE A 202 -12.10 -0.59 -11.17
C ILE A 202 -10.74 -0.72 -11.85
N SER A 203 -10.43 -1.89 -12.43
CA SER A 203 -9.16 -2.14 -13.11
C SER A 203 -8.92 -1.20 -14.29
N LYS A 204 -9.97 -0.86 -15.07
CA LYS A 204 -9.88 0.08 -16.19
C LYS A 204 -9.54 1.48 -15.71
N VAL A 205 -10.24 1.98 -14.69
CA VAL A 205 -9.99 3.30 -14.09
C VAL A 205 -8.61 3.36 -13.47
N CYS A 206 -8.24 2.36 -12.64
CA CYS A 206 -6.92 2.32 -12.02
C CYS A 206 -5.78 2.23 -13.03
N SER A 207 -5.96 1.47 -14.13
CA SER A 207 -4.94 1.35 -15.19
C SER A 207 -4.63 2.67 -15.91
N MET A 208 -5.57 3.62 -15.90
CA MET A 208 -5.38 4.95 -16.45
C MET A 208 -4.89 5.94 -15.39
N LEU A 209 -5.53 5.92 -14.23
CA LEU A 209 -5.30 6.88 -13.16
C LEU A 209 -3.92 6.72 -12.51
N VAL A 210 -3.52 5.47 -12.18
CA VAL A 210 -2.28 5.20 -11.43
C VAL A 210 -1.02 5.63 -12.17
N PRO A 211 -0.79 5.28 -13.44
CA PRO A 211 0.39 5.77 -14.15
C PRO A 211 0.42 7.30 -14.28
N PHE A 212 -0.74 7.92 -14.52
CA PHE A 212 -0.86 9.37 -14.66
C PHE A 212 -0.52 10.08 -13.35
N MET A 213 -1.14 9.67 -12.23
CA MET A 213 -0.90 10.29 -10.93
C MET A 213 0.53 10.07 -10.44
N ALA A 214 1.09 8.86 -10.63
CA ALA A 214 2.46 8.55 -10.25
C ALA A 214 3.47 9.37 -11.06
N LEU A 215 3.26 9.49 -12.38
CA LEU A 215 4.10 10.30 -13.26
C LEU A 215 4.09 11.78 -12.84
N LEU A 216 2.89 12.35 -12.61
CA LEU A 216 2.75 13.74 -12.19
C LEU A 216 3.49 14.00 -10.87
N TYR A 217 3.32 13.11 -9.89
CA TYR A 217 3.98 13.21 -8.58
C TYR A 217 5.51 13.09 -8.71
N VAL A 218 6.00 12.11 -9.46
CA VAL A 218 7.44 11.91 -9.72
C VAL A 218 8.04 13.13 -10.42
N LEU A 219 7.36 13.69 -11.41
CA LEU A 219 7.83 14.92 -12.09
C LEU A 219 7.91 16.09 -11.12
N GLY A 220 6.94 16.25 -10.22
CA GLY A 220 6.99 17.26 -9.16
C GLY A 220 8.17 17.06 -8.22
N CYS A 221 8.39 15.83 -7.76
CA CYS A 221 9.55 15.49 -6.93
C CYS A 221 10.88 15.78 -7.64
N VAL A 222 11.02 15.36 -8.92
CA VAL A 222 12.21 15.60 -9.72
C VAL A 222 12.47 17.09 -9.90
N TYR A 223 11.41 17.89 -10.13
CA TYR A 223 11.55 19.34 -10.24
C TYR A 223 12.12 19.96 -8.96
N ILE A 224 11.60 19.59 -7.78
CA ILE A 224 12.12 20.06 -6.49
C ILE A 224 13.59 19.62 -6.31
N LEU A 225 13.89 18.37 -6.62
CA LEU A 225 15.26 17.84 -6.49
C LEU A 225 16.23 18.52 -7.45
N CYS A 226 15.81 18.92 -8.65
CA CYS A 226 16.64 19.72 -9.54
C CYS A 226 16.93 21.11 -8.95
N GLY A 227 15.95 21.75 -8.32
CA GLY A 227 16.16 23.00 -7.58
C GLY A 227 17.08 22.84 -6.36
N ASN A 228 17.00 21.69 -5.70
CA ASN A 228 17.81 21.34 -4.52
C ASN A 228 19.04 20.49 -4.88
N ALA A 229 19.56 20.54 -6.12
CA ALA A 229 20.59 19.62 -6.59
C ALA A 229 21.85 19.59 -5.71
N CYS A 230 22.29 20.74 -5.18
CA CYS A 230 23.43 20.83 -4.28
C CYS A 230 23.20 20.13 -2.92
N TYR A 231 21.96 19.94 -2.51
CA TYR A 231 21.55 19.35 -1.24
C TYR A 231 21.23 17.85 -1.33
N ILE A 232 21.18 17.26 -2.53
CA ILE A 232 20.86 15.83 -2.73
C ILE A 232 21.90 14.94 -2.03
N VAL A 233 23.18 15.16 -2.28
CA VAL A 233 24.27 14.37 -1.65
C VAL A 233 24.32 14.56 -0.14
N PRO A 234 24.26 15.79 0.39
CA PRO A 234 24.09 16.03 1.82
C PRO A 234 22.89 15.31 2.42
N ALA A 235 21.71 15.34 1.75
CA ALA A 235 20.51 14.67 2.21
C ALA A 235 20.68 13.15 2.28
N ILE A 236 21.24 12.53 1.26
CA ILE A 236 21.53 11.08 1.26
C ILE A 236 22.49 10.73 2.40
N ARG A 237 23.55 11.51 2.61
CA ARG A 237 24.49 11.29 3.73
C ARG A 237 23.77 11.40 5.07
N LEU A 238 22.93 12.42 5.25
CA LEU A 238 22.16 12.62 6.48
C LEU A 238 21.20 11.45 6.72
N ILE A 239 20.47 11.00 5.69
CA ILE A 239 19.56 9.85 5.77
C ILE A 239 20.30 8.59 6.22
N VAL A 240 21.41 8.27 5.58
CA VAL A 240 22.19 7.07 5.91
C VAL A 240 22.85 7.18 7.30
N HIS A 241 23.46 8.32 7.60
CA HIS A 241 24.12 8.53 8.89
C HIS A 241 23.10 8.47 10.05
N SER A 242 21.96 9.17 9.92
CA SER A 242 20.90 9.19 10.96
C SER A 242 20.20 7.82 11.13
N ALA A 243 20.29 6.93 10.15
CA ALA A 243 19.73 5.60 10.27
C ALA A 243 20.52 4.69 11.24
N PHE A 244 21.80 5.00 11.51
CA PHE A 244 22.70 4.15 12.28
C PHE A 244 23.45 4.87 13.41
N SER A 245 23.35 6.20 13.50
CA SER A 245 24.06 6.99 14.49
C SER A 245 23.10 7.86 15.33
N PRO A 246 23.13 7.75 16.66
CA PRO A 246 22.29 8.56 17.55
C PRO A 246 22.65 10.07 17.51
N GLU A 247 23.93 10.38 17.21
CA GLU A 247 24.46 11.74 17.24
C GLU A 247 24.01 12.62 16.07
N ALA A 248 23.57 12.00 14.97
CA ALA A 248 23.08 12.72 13.80
C ALA A 248 21.72 13.41 14.01
N ALA A 249 21.04 13.11 15.10
CA ALA A 249 19.80 13.77 15.51
C ALA A 249 20.02 15.18 16.10
N GLY A 250 21.27 15.58 16.37
CA GLY A 250 21.60 16.88 16.96
C GLY A 250 21.35 18.11 16.08
N GLY A 251 20.91 17.95 14.86
CA GLY A 251 20.54 19.03 13.93
C GLY A 251 19.12 19.56 14.07
N GLY A 252 18.49 19.50 15.25
CA GLY A 252 17.16 20.06 15.47
C GLY A 252 16.01 19.06 15.44
N PHE A 253 16.26 17.78 15.13
CA PHE A 253 15.24 16.73 15.17
C PHE A 253 15.04 16.22 16.60
N ALA A 254 13.92 16.59 17.22
CA ALA A 254 13.57 16.13 18.56
C ALA A 254 13.30 14.61 18.53
N GLY A 255 14.17 13.83 19.19
CA GLY A 255 13.92 12.42 19.46
C GLY A 255 14.56 11.38 18.54
N GLY A 256 15.53 11.74 17.71
CA GLY A 256 16.17 10.85 16.72
C GLY A 256 17.10 9.77 17.29
N SER A 257 16.60 8.82 18.07
CA SER A 257 17.38 7.61 18.30
C SER A 257 17.29 6.67 17.10
N VAL A 258 18.34 5.88 16.83
CA VAL A 258 18.32 4.82 15.80
C VAL A 258 17.08 3.94 15.92
N MET A 259 16.65 3.67 17.14
CA MET A 259 15.46 2.88 17.42
C MET A 259 14.17 3.57 16.96
N MET A 260 14.04 4.91 17.14
CA MET A 260 12.89 5.66 16.64
C MET A 260 12.89 5.75 15.12
N ALA A 261 14.04 6.02 14.50
CA ALA A 261 14.18 6.00 13.04
C ALA A 261 13.76 4.64 12.46
N ALA A 262 14.24 3.54 13.04
CA ALA A 262 13.87 2.20 12.63
C ALA A 262 12.37 1.94 12.85
N ARG A 263 11.83 2.23 14.03
CA ARG A 263 10.42 1.99 14.36
C ARG A 263 9.48 2.73 13.39
N TYR A 264 9.64 4.05 13.26
CA TYR A 264 8.75 4.84 12.43
C TYR A 264 8.99 4.61 10.94
N GLY A 265 10.23 4.47 10.50
CA GLY A 265 10.55 4.17 9.12
C GLY A 265 9.98 2.82 8.67
N ILE A 266 10.20 1.76 9.45
CA ILE A 266 9.69 0.43 9.16
C ILE A 266 8.15 0.41 9.19
N ALA A 267 7.53 0.96 10.24
CA ALA A 267 6.07 0.96 10.37
C ALA A 267 5.40 1.71 9.19
N ARG A 268 5.92 2.88 8.81
CA ARG A 268 5.35 3.65 7.69
C ARG A 268 5.66 3.03 6.32
N GLY A 269 6.82 2.42 6.14
CA GLY A 269 7.13 1.66 4.93
C GLY A 269 6.20 0.46 4.75
N LEU A 270 5.98 -0.33 5.79
CA LEU A 270 5.06 -1.46 5.77
C LEU A 270 3.60 -1.03 5.54
N PHE A 271 3.20 0.07 6.14
CA PHE A 271 1.87 0.65 5.93
C PHE A 271 1.67 1.09 4.47
N SER A 272 2.68 1.70 3.85
CA SER A 272 2.62 2.18 2.46
C SER A 272 2.54 1.02 1.47
N ASN A 273 3.50 0.07 1.52
CA ASN A 273 3.59 -0.97 0.50
C ASN A 273 2.66 -2.17 0.73
N GLU A 274 2.05 -2.28 1.89
CA GLU A 274 1.13 -3.37 2.28
C GLU A 274 1.73 -4.78 2.10
N SER A 275 3.06 -4.93 2.05
CA SER A 275 3.70 -6.24 1.93
C SER A 275 3.59 -7.00 3.25
N GLY A 276 3.02 -8.18 3.23
CA GLY A 276 2.74 -8.96 4.42
C GLY A 276 1.33 -8.76 4.99
N LEU A 277 0.59 -7.74 4.54
CA LEU A 277 -0.79 -7.51 4.98
C LEU A 277 -1.79 -8.44 4.28
N GLY A 278 -1.49 -8.89 3.06
CA GLY A 278 -2.36 -9.81 2.32
C GLY A 278 -3.49 -9.15 1.54
N SER A 279 -3.56 -7.83 1.45
CA SER A 279 -4.58 -7.08 0.70
C SER A 279 -4.41 -7.21 -0.82
N ALA A 280 -3.25 -6.84 -1.34
CA ALA A 280 -2.96 -6.84 -2.78
C ALA A 280 -3.11 -8.20 -3.49
N PRO A 281 -2.78 -9.37 -2.88
CA PRO A 281 -3.01 -10.67 -3.50
C PRO A 281 -4.47 -10.97 -3.83
N ILE A 282 -5.43 -10.30 -3.20
CA ILE A 282 -6.87 -10.45 -3.50
C ILE A 282 -7.16 -10.06 -4.96
N VAL A 283 -6.58 -8.97 -5.44
CA VAL A 283 -6.76 -8.57 -6.86
C VAL A 283 -5.80 -9.30 -7.79
N ALA A 284 -4.61 -9.69 -7.33
CA ALA A 284 -3.68 -10.49 -8.12
C ALA A 284 -4.30 -11.81 -8.58
N ALA A 285 -5.17 -12.42 -7.75
CA ALA A 285 -5.89 -13.65 -8.08
C ALA A 285 -6.82 -13.50 -9.30
N ALA A 286 -7.34 -12.31 -9.57
CA ALA A 286 -8.19 -12.02 -10.73
C ALA A 286 -7.41 -11.86 -12.05
N ALA A 287 -6.09 -11.81 -12.01
CA ALA A 287 -5.25 -11.58 -13.19
C ALA A 287 -5.27 -12.76 -14.18
N ARG A 288 -5.26 -12.43 -15.46
CA ARG A 288 -5.01 -13.39 -16.54
C ARG A 288 -3.54 -13.73 -16.57
N THR A 289 -3.20 -14.98 -16.30
CA THR A 289 -1.80 -15.42 -16.26
C THR A 289 -1.66 -16.89 -16.60
N LYS A 290 -0.57 -17.24 -17.27
CA LYS A 290 -0.21 -18.63 -17.64
C LYS A 290 0.17 -19.47 -16.42
N ASN A 291 0.85 -18.85 -15.43
CA ASN A 291 1.29 -19.54 -14.23
C ASN A 291 1.39 -18.57 -13.03
N PRO A 292 1.44 -19.10 -11.79
CA PRO A 292 1.47 -18.28 -10.58
C PRO A 292 2.68 -17.35 -10.49
N VAL A 293 3.84 -17.81 -10.94
CA VAL A 293 5.11 -17.09 -10.80
C VAL A 293 5.17 -15.86 -11.71
N ARG A 294 4.57 -15.92 -12.89
CA ARG A 294 4.50 -14.79 -13.81
C ARG A 294 3.74 -13.61 -13.17
N GLN A 295 2.55 -13.86 -12.63
CA GLN A 295 1.79 -12.81 -11.93
C GLN A 295 2.46 -12.39 -10.63
N ALA A 296 3.12 -13.29 -9.91
CA ALA A 296 3.88 -12.98 -8.71
C ALA A 296 5.00 -11.95 -8.99
N LEU A 297 5.75 -12.13 -10.08
CA LEU A 297 6.74 -11.15 -10.52
C LEU A 297 6.09 -9.80 -10.84
N VAL A 298 5.00 -9.79 -11.62
CA VAL A 298 4.29 -8.55 -11.92
C VAL A 298 3.81 -7.86 -10.65
N SER A 299 3.16 -8.57 -9.74
CA SER A 299 2.65 -8.01 -8.47
C SER A 299 3.76 -7.47 -7.58
N SER A 300 4.95 -8.09 -7.57
CA SER A 300 6.09 -7.63 -6.78
C SER A 300 6.64 -6.28 -7.21
N THR A 301 6.40 -5.87 -8.47
CA THR A 301 6.75 -4.51 -8.92
C THR A 301 5.93 -3.44 -8.22
N GLY A 302 4.78 -3.78 -7.64
CA GLY A 302 3.97 -2.85 -6.84
C GLY A 302 4.79 -2.25 -5.70
N THR A 303 5.43 -3.07 -4.88
CA THR A 303 6.29 -2.60 -3.77
C THR A 303 7.49 -1.79 -4.27
N PHE A 304 8.05 -2.15 -5.43
CA PHE A 304 9.12 -1.38 -6.04
C PHE A 304 8.67 0.03 -6.40
N TRP A 305 7.57 0.19 -7.12
CA TRP A 305 7.06 1.51 -7.51
C TRP A 305 6.60 2.33 -6.32
N ASP A 306 5.86 1.72 -5.40
CA ASP A 306 5.30 2.37 -4.23
C ASP A 306 6.41 2.88 -3.28
N THR A 307 7.26 2.00 -2.80
CA THR A 307 8.18 2.33 -1.70
C THR A 307 9.59 2.61 -2.19
N VAL A 308 10.13 1.76 -3.08
CA VAL A 308 11.53 1.94 -3.54
C VAL A 308 11.66 3.18 -4.42
N VAL A 309 10.58 3.57 -5.15
CA VAL A 309 10.59 4.77 -5.99
C VAL A 309 9.87 5.93 -5.29
N ILE A 310 8.55 5.85 -5.07
CA ILE A 310 7.75 7.00 -4.63
C ILE A 310 8.10 7.43 -3.20
N CYS A 311 8.09 6.52 -2.20
CA CYS A 311 8.43 6.89 -0.83
C CYS A 311 9.90 7.39 -0.71
N ALA A 312 10.83 6.77 -1.45
CA ALA A 312 12.23 7.22 -1.46
C ALA A 312 12.36 8.64 -2.03
N LEU A 313 11.66 8.96 -3.13
CA LEU A 313 11.63 10.31 -3.69
C LEU A 313 11.01 11.31 -2.72
N THR A 314 9.88 10.96 -2.10
CA THR A 314 9.24 11.81 -1.08
C THR A 314 10.19 12.12 0.07
N GLY A 315 10.84 11.08 0.62
CA GLY A 315 11.79 11.25 1.71
C GLY A 315 13.00 12.11 1.31
N LEU A 316 13.53 11.91 0.10
CA LEU A 316 14.65 12.70 -0.41
C LEU A 316 14.25 14.16 -0.65
N VAL A 317 13.06 14.42 -1.19
CA VAL A 317 12.50 15.77 -1.36
C VAL A 317 12.38 16.45 -0.01
N ILE A 318 11.80 15.80 0.99
CA ILE A 318 11.63 16.37 2.33
C ILE A 318 12.98 16.70 2.96
N VAL A 319 13.91 15.74 3.01
CA VAL A 319 15.20 15.94 3.68
C VAL A 319 16.07 16.96 2.95
N SER A 320 16.10 16.97 1.61
CA SER A 320 16.84 17.98 0.85
C SER A 320 16.23 19.37 1.02
N SER A 321 14.90 19.49 1.13
CA SER A 321 14.23 20.77 1.36
C SER A 321 14.47 21.31 2.77
N ILE A 322 14.49 20.46 3.80
CA ILE A 322 14.84 20.87 5.17
C ILE A 322 16.27 21.43 5.22
N ILE A 323 17.23 20.82 4.51
CA ILE A 323 18.60 21.32 4.46
C ILE A 323 18.69 22.63 3.67
N ALA A 324 17.94 22.75 2.57
CA ALA A 324 17.94 23.92 1.71
C ALA A 324 17.22 25.14 2.33
N TYR A 325 16.19 24.88 3.15
CA TYR A 325 15.31 25.90 3.73
C TYR A 325 15.15 25.67 5.23
N PRO A 326 16.02 26.28 6.07
CA PRO A 326 16.01 26.08 7.53
C PRO A 326 14.74 26.64 8.23
N ASP A 327 13.90 27.37 7.52
CA ASP A 327 12.61 27.90 7.97
C ASP A 327 11.47 26.85 7.97
N ILE A 328 11.72 25.65 7.42
CA ILE A 328 10.74 24.57 7.44
C ILE A 328 10.67 23.98 8.86
N ASP A 329 9.48 24.10 9.48
CA ASP A 329 9.19 23.43 10.74
C ASP A 329 8.92 21.94 10.52
N TYR A 330 9.74 21.08 11.11
CA TYR A 330 9.64 19.63 11.01
C TYR A 330 8.90 18.98 12.18
N SER A 331 8.39 19.76 13.11
CA SER A 331 7.55 19.26 14.21
C SER A 331 6.17 18.79 13.71
N GLU A 332 5.68 19.39 12.63
CA GLU A 332 4.38 19.06 12.02
C GLU A 332 4.53 18.10 10.83
N GLY A 333 4.66 16.81 11.11
CA GLY A 333 4.93 15.78 10.12
C GLY A 333 3.97 15.75 8.93
N ALA A 334 2.68 15.99 9.14
CA ALA A 334 1.70 16.01 8.06
C ALA A 334 1.91 17.17 7.06
N GLU A 335 2.46 18.30 7.52
CA GLU A 335 2.68 19.51 6.73
C GLU A 335 4.04 19.51 6.00
N LEU A 336 5.01 18.67 6.40
CA LEU A 336 6.37 18.68 5.84
C LEU A 336 6.41 18.58 4.31
N THR A 337 5.64 17.67 3.73
CA THR A 337 5.58 17.54 2.27
C THR A 337 4.95 18.76 1.64
N LYS A 338 3.93 19.34 2.27
CA LYS A 338 3.29 20.57 1.81
C LYS A 338 4.27 21.76 1.84
N MET A 339 5.06 21.90 2.91
CA MET A 339 6.09 22.93 3.01
C MET A 339 7.17 22.75 1.93
N ALA A 340 7.64 21.53 1.70
CA ALA A 340 8.61 21.24 0.63
C ALA A 340 8.07 21.60 -0.76
N PHE A 341 6.82 21.22 -1.06
CA PHE A 341 6.19 21.54 -2.34
C PHE A 341 5.83 23.02 -2.48
N SER A 342 5.53 23.74 -1.40
CA SER A 342 5.24 25.20 -1.42
C SER A 342 6.43 26.03 -1.88
N LYS A 343 7.65 25.48 -1.83
CA LYS A 343 8.85 26.16 -2.38
C LYS A 343 8.85 26.21 -3.91
N ILE A 344 7.96 25.48 -4.60
CA ILE A 344 7.66 25.68 -6.03
C ILE A 344 6.51 26.68 -6.15
N PRO A 345 6.74 27.92 -6.64
CA PRO A 345 5.66 28.88 -6.76
C PRO A 345 4.52 28.36 -7.65
N VAL A 346 3.26 28.57 -7.22
CA VAL A 346 2.01 28.30 -7.94
C VAL A 346 1.77 26.81 -8.25
N ILE A 347 2.71 26.10 -8.89
CA ILE A 347 2.51 24.73 -9.40
C ILE A 347 2.70 23.67 -8.30
N GLY A 348 3.57 23.90 -7.32
CA GLY A 348 3.88 22.93 -6.26
C GLY A 348 2.67 22.54 -5.41
N PRO A 349 1.95 23.50 -4.81
CA PRO A 349 0.72 23.21 -4.07
C PRO A 349 -0.34 22.51 -4.90
N PHE A 350 -0.46 22.86 -6.22
CA PHE A 350 -1.38 22.18 -7.13
C PHE A 350 -1.00 20.73 -7.37
N ILE A 351 0.29 20.43 -7.67
CA ILE A 351 0.77 19.06 -7.87
C ILE A 351 0.50 18.22 -6.63
N LEU A 352 0.78 18.75 -5.44
CA LEU A 352 0.57 18.03 -4.20
C LEU A 352 -0.91 17.78 -3.92
N SER A 353 -1.76 18.81 -4.03
CA SER A 353 -3.20 18.69 -3.77
C SER A 353 -3.86 17.73 -4.78
N PHE A 354 -3.54 17.85 -6.05
CA PHE A 354 -4.04 16.97 -7.11
C PHE A 354 -3.51 15.54 -6.93
N GLY A 355 -2.22 15.38 -6.56
CA GLY A 355 -1.62 14.10 -6.24
C GLY A 355 -2.34 13.43 -5.07
N LEU A 356 -2.51 14.11 -3.94
CA LEU A 356 -3.22 13.58 -2.78
C LEU A 356 -4.66 13.18 -3.11
N LEU A 357 -5.38 14.03 -3.86
CA LEU A 357 -6.75 13.78 -4.29
C LEU A 357 -6.84 12.50 -5.13
N THR A 358 -5.98 12.37 -6.14
CA THR A 358 -6.00 11.20 -7.05
C THR A 358 -5.50 9.94 -6.36
N PHE A 359 -4.49 10.04 -5.48
CA PHE A 359 -3.97 8.93 -4.69
C PHE A 359 -5.04 8.40 -3.71
N ALA A 360 -5.65 9.30 -2.94
CA ALA A 360 -6.68 8.90 -1.98
C ALA A 360 -7.93 8.34 -2.69
N PHE A 361 -8.37 8.94 -3.81
CA PHE A 361 -9.49 8.40 -4.58
C PHE A 361 -9.19 7.01 -5.14
N SER A 362 -7.98 6.79 -5.68
CA SER A 362 -7.60 5.47 -6.18
C SER A 362 -7.58 4.42 -5.06
N THR A 363 -7.16 4.81 -3.84
CA THR A 363 -7.16 3.93 -2.67
C THR A 363 -8.60 3.52 -2.27
N ILE A 364 -9.56 4.45 -2.31
CA ILE A 364 -10.99 4.13 -2.11
C ILE A 364 -11.44 3.02 -3.08
N LEU A 365 -11.07 3.11 -4.35
CA LEU A 365 -11.46 2.12 -5.36
C LEU A 365 -10.81 0.76 -5.13
N GLY A 366 -9.51 0.73 -4.82
CA GLY A 366 -8.76 -0.51 -4.59
C GLY A 366 -9.22 -1.27 -3.36
N TRP A 367 -9.37 -0.58 -2.24
CA TRP A 367 -9.86 -1.18 -1.00
C TRP A 367 -11.33 -1.55 -1.05
N GLY A 368 -12.16 -0.81 -1.81
CA GLY A 368 -13.55 -1.19 -2.07
C GLY A 368 -13.64 -2.58 -2.72
N TYR A 369 -12.73 -2.89 -3.65
CA TYR A 369 -12.63 -4.22 -4.22
C TYR A 369 -12.19 -5.28 -3.19
N TYR A 370 -11.19 -4.99 -2.36
CA TYR A 370 -10.68 -5.95 -1.36
C TYR A 370 -11.77 -6.32 -0.35
N GLY A 371 -12.46 -5.32 0.19
CA GLY A 371 -13.54 -5.53 1.15
C GLY A 371 -14.72 -6.28 0.54
N GLU A 372 -15.09 -5.98 -0.72
CA GLU A 372 -16.14 -6.71 -1.45
C GLU A 372 -15.78 -8.20 -1.60
N ARG A 373 -14.52 -8.52 -1.96
CA ARG A 373 -14.07 -9.91 -2.11
C ARG A 373 -13.99 -10.64 -0.77
N ALA A 374 -13.57 -9.97 0.28
CA ALA A 374 -13.56 -10.52 1.64
C ALA A 374 -15.00 -10.85 2.10
N MET A 375 -15.95 -9.95 1.85
CA MET A 375 -17.36 -10.19 2.20
C MET A 375 -18.00 -11.31 1.37
N GLU A 376 -17.63 -11.44 0.08
CA GLU A 376 -18.08 -12.53 -0.76
C GLU A 376 -17.60 -13.89 -0.22
N TYR A 377 -16.37 -13.97 0.30
CA TYR A 377 -15.86 -15.17 0.97
C TYR A 377 -16.66 -15.53 2.24
N ILE A 378 -17.05 -14.54 3.06
CA ILE A 378 -17.74 -14.74 4.34
C ILE A 378 -19.20 -15.19 4.13
N LYS A 379 -19.97 -14.49 3.29
CA LYS A 379 -21.42 -14.64 3.16
C LYS A 379 -21.93 -14.83 1.73
N GLY A 380 -21.03 -14.99 0.77
CA GLY A 380 -21.39 -15.19 -0.63
C GLY A 380 -21.82 -13.92 -1.37
N LYS A 381 -22.19 -14.09 -2.64
CA LYS A 381 -22.42 -13.01 -3.60
C LYS A 381 -23.55 -12.03 -3.20
N ARG A 382 -24.60 -12.51 -2.52
CA ARG A 382 -25.73 -11.64 -2.16
C ARG A 382 -25.33 -10.49 -1.24
N CYS A 383 -24.41 -10.74 -0.33
CA CYS A 383 -23.94 -9.72 0.62
C CYS A 383 -22.98 -8.69 0.00
N THR A 384 -22.41 -8.95 -1.18
CA THR A 384 -21.53 -7.99 -1.84
C THR A 384 -22.25 -6.72 -2.27
N TYR A 385 -23.54 -6.81 -2.65
CA TYR A 385 -24.32 -5.62 -3.01
C TYR A 385 -24.57 -4.72 -1.81
N VAL A 386 -24.95 -5.31 -0.67
CA VAL A 386 -25.18 -4.57 0.57
C VAL A 386 -23.86 -3.94 1.05
N TYR A 387 -22.78 -4.71 1.04
CA TYR A 387 -21.45 -4.22 1.40
C TYR A 387 -21.03 -3.03 0.53
N ARG A 388 -21.20 -3.12 -0.78
CA ARG A 388 -20.88 -2.05 -1.73
C ARG A 388 -21.70 -0.79 -1.46
N LEU A 389 -23.01 -0.94 -1.21
CA LEU A 389 -23.86 0.20 -0.88
C LEU A 389 -23.39 0.89 0.41
N LEU A 390 -23.15 0.11 1.47
CA LEU A 390 -22.64 0.64 2.73
C LEU A 390 -21.29 1.31 2.56
N TYR A 391 -20.40 0.74 1.72
CA TYR A 391 -19.10 1.33 1.43
C TYR A 391 -19.21 2.68 0.72
N ILE A 392 -20.11 2.81 -0.26
CA ILE A 392 -20.38 4.06 -0.97
C ILE A 392 -20.92 5.13 -0.02
N VAL A 393 -21.85 4.76 0.89
CA VAL A 393 -22.36 5.68 1.91
C VAL A 393 -21.28 6.08 2.91
N ALA A 394 -20.40 5.14 3.25
CA ALA A 394 -19.27 5.41 4.16
C ALA A 394 -18.25 6.40 3.57
N VAL A 395 -18.12 6.51 2.23
CA VAL A 395 -17.30 7.56 1.59
C VAL A 395 -17.84 8.95 1.95
N PHE A 396 -19.14 9.17 1.86
CA PHE A 396 -19.76 10.43 2.26
C PHE A 396 -19.59 10.69 3.75
N ALA A 397 -19.94 9.70 4.59
CA ALA A 397 -19.83 9.81 6.04
C ALA A 397 -18.38 10.14 6.48
N GLY A 398 -17.39 9.50 5.86
CA GLY A 398 -15.98 9.76 6.11
C GLY A 398 -15.53 11.17 5.75
N SER A 399 -16.11 11.77 4.71
CA SER A 399 -15.79 13.14 4.31
C SER A 399 -16.23 14.19 5.32
N VAL A 400 -17.26 13.90 6.12
CA VAL A 400 -17.89 14.88 7.03
C VAL A 400 -17.54 14.62 8.50
N ALA A 401 -17.19 13.37 8.87
CA ALA A 401 -17.01 12.96 10.26
C ALA A 401 -15.61 13.27 10.82
N ASN A 402 -15.54 13.48 12.15
CA ASN A 402 -14.27 13.43 12.86
C ASN A 402 -13.88 11.96 13.11
N LEU A 403 -12.72 11.54 12.60
CA LEU A 403 -12.38 10.13 12.40
C LEU A 403 -11.38 9.52 13.41
N ALA A 404 -11.05 10.17 14.53
CA ALA A 404 -10.02 9.65 15.44
C ALA A 404 -10.23 8.18 15.84
N ILE A 405 -11.44 7.83 16.24
CA ILE A 405 -11.78 6.43 16.60
C ILE A 405 -11.75 5.47 15.41
N VAL A 406 -12.18 5.94 14.23
CA VAL A 406 -12.20 5.11 13.01
C VAL A 406 -10.79 4.77 12.56
N TRP A 407 -9.85 5.73 12.68
CA TRP A 407 -8.43 5.49 12.43
C TRP A 407 -7.88 4.37 13.32
N ASN A 408 -8.10 4.46 14.62
CA ASN A 408 -7.57 3.50 15.58
C ASN A 408 -8.14 2.09 15.37
N ILE A 409 -9.43 1.97 15.10
CA ILE A 409 -10.07 0.68 14.77
C ILE A 409 -9.49 0.12 13.47
N ALA A 410 -9.38 0.94 12.44
CA ALA A 410 -8.89 0.53 11.14
C ALA A 410 -7.42 0.07 11.19
N ASP A 411 -6.58 0.75 11.95
CA ASP A 411 -5.19 0.37 12.19
C ASP A 411 -5.08 -0.97 12.93
N CYS A 412 -5.93 -1.21 13.94
CA CYS A 412 -5.99 -2.50 14.62
C CYS A 412 -6.37 -3.63 13.65
N MET A 413 -7.40 -3.42 12.84
CA MET A 413 -7.86 -4.44 11.88
C MET A 413 -6.80 -4.71 10.80
N ASN A 414 -6.10 -3.69 10.35
CA ASN A 414 -5.00 -3.81 9.39
C ASN A 414 -3.82 -4.61 9.96
N ALA A 415 -3.46 -4.38 11.23
CA ALA A 415 -2.44 -5.18 11.90
C ALA A 415 -2.89 -6.65 12.08
N LEU A 416 -4.13 -6.86 12.50
CA LEU A 416 -4.67 -8.20 12.75
C LEU A 416 -4.80 -9.04 11.47
N MET A 417 -5.06 -8.43 10.30
CA MET A 417 -5.09 -9.17 9.04
C MET A 417 -3.69 -9.65 8.60
N ALA A 418 -2.62 -8.97 9.01
CA ALA A 418 -1.26 -9.38 8.68
C ALA A 418 -0.89 -10.74 9.29
N ILE A 419 -1.32 -11.02 10.52
CA ILE A 419 -0.94 -12.24 11.26
C ILE A 419 -1.30 -13.52 10.50
N PRO A 420 -2.58 -13.77 10.13
CA PRO A 420 -2.93 -14.97 9.36
C PRO A 420 -2.22 -15.07 8.02
N ASN A 421 -2.02 -13.93 7.34
CA ASN A 421 -1.32 -13.91 6.08
C ASN A 421 0.16 -14.31 6.22
N LEU A 422 0.89 -13.72 7.18
CA LEU A 422 2.29 -14.04 7.44
C LEU A 422 2.48 -15.52 7.84
N LEU A 423 1.58 -16.05 8.66
CA LEU A 423 1.57 -17.48 8.98
C LEU A 423 1.42 -18.32 7.71
N SER A 424 0.52 -17.95 6.81
CA SER A 424 0.36 -18.68 5.55
C SER A 424 1.64 -18.69 4.70
N LEU A 425 2.36 -17.56 4.63
CA LEU A 425 3.63 -17.44 3.90
C LEU A 425 4.73 -18.31 4.51
N ILE A 426 4.84 -18.31 5.83
CA ILE A 426 5.85 -19.10 6.56
C ILE A 426 5.58 -20.60 6.39
N PHE A 427 4.35 -21.06 6.64
CA PHE A 427 4.02 -22.49 6.55
C PHE A 427 4.00 -23.03 5.11
N LEU A 428 3.63 -22.20 4.13
CA LEU A 428 3.62 -22.57 2.72
C LEU A 428 4.90 -22.17 1.97
N ASN A 429 5.99 -21.82 2.67
CA ASN A 429 7.25 -21.47 2.00
C ASN A 429 7.78 -22.55 1.07
N GLY A 430 7.57 -23.84 1.41
CA GLY A 430 7.93 -24.96 0.57
C GLY A 430 7.23 -24.94 -0.79
N VAL A 431 5.93 -24.60 -0.82
CA VAL A 431 5.14 -24.45 -2.06
C VAL A 431 5.67 -23.27 -2.88
N ILE A 432 5.95 -22.13 -2.21
CA ILE A 432 6.49 -20.94 -2.88
C ILE A 432 7.82 -21.25 -3.55
N VAL A 433 8.74 -21.92 -2.84
CA VAL A 433 10.05 -22.33 -3.38
C VAL A 433 9.89 -23.32 -4.53
N HIS A 434 9.00 -24.31 -4.40
CA HIS A 434 8.75 -25.31 -5.44
C HIS A 434 8.27 -24.66 -6.75
N GLU A 435 7.24 -23.80 -6.68
CA GLU A 435 6.72 -23.11 -7.87
C GLU A 435 7.76 -22.14 -8.46
N THR A 436 8.50 -21.43 -7.62
CA THR A 436 9.59 -20.55 -8.06
C THR A 436 10.68 -21.32 -8.79
N ARG A 437 11.09 -22.49 -8.27
CA ARG A 437 12.05 -23.38 -8.93
C ARG A 437 11.52 -23.88 -10.27
N LYS A 438 10.25 -24.25 -10.32
CA LYS A 438 9.60 -24.81 -11.51
C LYS A 438 9.55 -23.83 -12.68
N TYR A 439 9.24 -22.55 -12.41
CA TYR A 439 9.00 -21.56 -13.46
C TYR A 439 10.11 -20.52 -13.58
N LEU A 440 10.61 -19.95 -12.47
CA LEU A 440 11.59 -18.86 -12.49
C LEU A 440 13.03 -19.36 -12.65
N TRP A 441 13.45 -20.31 -11.82
CA TRP A 441 14.85 -20.77 -11.84
C TRP A 441 15.18 -21.67 -13.03
N ARG A 442 14.17 -22.24 -13.69
CA ARG A 442 14.29 -23.03 -14.91
C ARG A 442 13.93 -22.26 -16.18
N ASP A 443 13.74 -20.95 -16.07
CA ASP A 443 13.40 -20.03 -17.17
C ASP A 443 12.18 -20.46 -18.00
N ARG A 444 11.10 -20.93 -17.30
CA ARG A 444 9.86 -21.44 -17.90
C ARG A 444 8.65 -20.53 -17.65
N LEU A 445 8.86 -19.21 -17.60
CA LEU A 445 7.82 -18.23 -17.31
C LEU A 445 6.68 -18.23 -18.33
N ASP A 446 6.93 -18.66 -19.56
CA ASP A 446 5.93 -18.72 -20.63
C ASP A 446 5.16 -20.04 -20.70
N CYS A 447 5.52 -21.04 -19.88
CA CYS A 447 4.79 -22.31 -19.82
C CYS A 447 3.47 -22.15 -19.05
N GLU A 448 2.42 -22.78 -19.54
CA GLU A 448 1.13 -22.84 -18.84
C GLU A 448 1.19 -23.77 -17.62
N MET A 449 0.38 -23.44 -16.61
CA MET A 449 0.18 -24.30 -15.46
C MET A 449 -0.58 -25.55 -15.93
N LYS A 450 0.06 -26.72 -15.84
CA LYS A 450 -0.64 -28.00 -15.95
C LYS A 450 -1.51 -28.16 -14.71
N GLU A 451 -2.78 -28.43 -14.94
CA GLU A 451 -3.79 -28.73 -13.90
C GLU A 451 -3.43 -29.97 -13.10
#